data_ca24368def9f2becb8d6170c03de49d1
#
_entry.id   ca24368def9f2becb8d6170c03de49d1
#
_cell.length_a   1.000
_cell.length_b   1.000
_cell.length_c   1.000
_cell.angle_alpha   90.00
_cell.angle_beta   90.00
_cell.angle_gamma   90.00
#
_symmetry.space_group_name_H-M   'P 1'
#
loop_
_entity.id
_entity.type
_entity.pdbx_description
1 polymer ?
#
loop_
_entity_poly.entity_id
_entity_poly.type
_entity_poly.pdbx_seq_one_letter_code
_entity_poly.pdbx_strand_id
1 'polypeptide(L)'
;MLAGEIAATPFRELVSENYPQLPPTSNLILACHISGVYDVNRSTTLQDDNFELVRAWAESVAAAKLQGVLFHNSFSEKTCQTYANEYLTFVKISYNPQFNPNVYRYPVYLDFLEKQANPPANIFVTDVSDVTLVNNPFTDPLFIASPNTLFCGDEPTQLANEWMLAHASSLRSQIDNYADYEARFATETLLNCGIIGGAYPLFLAFLQELCAIHRCYNSENKTAYTGDMGAFNYLVRTKFNEHLHHGFPVNTVFKGYEESRNDCWFRHK
;
A
#
# COMPACT_ATOMS: atom_id res chain seq x y z
N MET A 1 17.44 -21.64 6.98
CA MET A 1 16.41 -22.70 6.92
C MET A 1 15.32 -22.34 7.92
N LEU A 2 14.24 -21.73 7.47
CA LEU A 2 13.04 -21.53 8.27
C LEU A 2 12.03 -22.57 7.75
N ALA A 3 12.17 -23.81 8.19
CA ALA A 3 11.20 -24.87 8.00
C ALA A 3 10.50 -25.13 9.34
N GLY A 4 9.52 -24.28 9.65
CA GLY A 4 8.46 -24.60 10.58
C GLY A 4 7.18 -24.61 9.75
N GLU A 5 6.39 -25.68 9.81
CA GLU A 5 5.06 -25.72 9.25
C GLU A 5 4.25 -24.55 9.80
N ILE A 6 4.08 -23.52 8.97
CA ILE A 6 3.23 -22.38 9.30
C ILE A 6 1.79 -22.89 9.20
N ALA A 7 1.13 -23.02 10.35
CA ALA A 7 -0.28 -23.35 10.46
C ALA A 7 -1.10 -22.53 9.46
N ALA A 8 -2.08 -23.18 8.81
CA ALA A 8 -2.98 -22.57 7.83
C ALA A 8 -3.50 -21.23 8.34
N THR A 9 -3.19 -20.17 7.65
CA THR A 9 -3.28 -18.80 8.13
C THR A 9 -4.67 -18.21 7.96
N PRO A 10 -5.20 -17.48 8.95
CA PRO A 10 -6.50 -16.81 8.88
C PRO A 10 -6.64 -15.77 7.76
N PHE A 11 -5.56 -15.39 7.07
CA PHE A 11 -5.60 -14.45 5.95
C PHE A 11 -6.27 -15.00 4.67
N ARG A 12 -6.29 -16.34 4.47
CA ARG A 12 -6.86 -16.95 3.25
C ARG A 12 -8.38 -17.04 3.24
N GLU A 13 -9.03 -17.02 4.40
CA GLU A 13 -10.48 -17.24 4.52
C GLU A 13 -11.32 -15.97 4.29
N LEU A 14 -10.69 -14.81 4.04
CA LEU A 14 -11.32 -13.51 4.23
C LEU A 14 -11.40 -12.62 2.98
N VAL A 15 -10.92 -13.08 1.84
CA VAL A 15 -10.88 -12.24 0.64
C VAL A 15 -11.92 -12.69 -0.38
N SER A 16 -12.34 -11.80 -1.26
CA SER A 16 -13.41 -12.03 -2.22
C SER A 16 -13.20 -13.30 -3.06
N GLU A 17 -14.25 -14.07 -3.27
CA GLU A 17 -14.21 -15.24 -4.18
C GLU A 17 -14.25 -14.85 -5.66
N ASN A 18 -14.71 -13.64 -5.97
CA ASN A 18 -14.97 -13.18 -7.34
C ASN A 18 -14.26 -11.86 -7.64
N TYR A 19 -13.00 -11.96 -8.08
CA TYR A 19 -12.28 -10.79 -8.59
C TYR A 19 -12.57 -10.57 -10.08
N PRO A 20 -12.71 -9.30 -10.50
CA PRO A 20 -12.73 -8.98 -11.93
C PRO A 20 -11.39 -9.38 -12.55
N GLN A 21 -11.45 -9.97 -13.74
CA GLN A 21 -10.25 -10.28 -14.50
C GLN A 21 -9.75 -9.04 -15.25
N LEU A 22 -8.47 -8.79 -15.17
CA LEU A 22 -7.83 -7.64 -15.79
C LEU A 22 -7.54 -7.89 -17.28
N PRO A 23 -7.57 -6.84 -18.10
CA PRO A 23 -7.02 -6.90 -19.44
C PRO A 23 -5.54 -7.28 -19.43
N PRO A 24 -5.02 -8.00 -20.43
CA PRO A 24 -3.60 -8.29 -20.53
C PRO A 24 -2.75 -7.01 -20.52
N THR A 25 -1.57 -7.08 -19.92
CA THR A 25 -0.56 -5.99 -19.89
C THR A 25 -1.05 -4.65 -19.33
N SER A 26 -2.08 -4.66 -18.48
CA SER A 26 -2.60 -3.45 -17.86
C SER A 26 -1.61 -2.82 -16.88
N ASN A 27 -1.68 -1.50 -16.77
CA ASN A 27 -1.06 -0.72 -15.70
C ASN A 27 -2.12 -0.39 -14.66
N LEU A 28 -1.85 -0.69 -13.38
CA LEU A 28 -2.85 -0.62 -12.32
C LEU A 28 -2.48 0.36 -11.23
N ILE A 29 -3.49 1.05 -10.72
CA ILE A 29 -3.44 1.76 -9.44
C ILE A 29 -4.43 1.08 -8.49
N LEU A 30 -3.93 0.51 -7.39
CA LEU A 30 -4.75 -0.19 -6.40
C LEU A 30 -4.85 0.64 -5.13
N ALA A 31 -6.03 0.65 -4.52
CA ALA A 31 -6.23 1.22 -3.19
C ALA A 31 -7.24 0.39 -2.39
N CYS A 32 -7.18 0.50 -1.06
CA CYS A 32 -8.08 -0.20 -0.15
C CYS A 32 -8.71 0.78 0.83
N HIS A 33 -10.04 0.81 0.87
CA HIS A 33 -10.83 1.61 1.80
C HIS A 33 -11.59 0.72 2.77
N ILE A 34 -11.21 0.76 4.04
CA ILE A 34 -11.87 0.01 5.11
C ILE A 34 -12.50 1.02 6.07
N SER A 35 -13.81 0.97 6.17
CA SER A 35 -14.61 1.81 7.08
C SER A 35 -15.23 1.00 8.23
N GLY A 36 -15.96 1.66 9.12
CA GLY A 36 -16.48 1.05 10.33
C GLY A 36 -15.42 0.82 11.41
N VAL A 37 -14.21 1.40 11.23
CA VAL A 37 -13.08 1.31 12.15
C VAL A 37 -12.66 2.69 12.62
N TYR A 38 -12.06 2.75 13.81
CA TYR A 38 -11.52 4.02 14.34
C TYR A 38 -10.22 4.38 13.62
N ASP A 39 -10.21 5.55 12.99
CA ASP A 39 -9.02 6.13 12.36
C ASP A 39 -8.35 7.08 13.37
N VAL A 40 -7.17 6.72 13.83
CA VAL A 40 -6.42 7.51 14.81
C VAL A 40 -5.91 8.83 14.25
N ASN A 41 -5.59 8.88 12.96
CA ASN A 41 -5.09 10.10 12.33
C ASN A 41 -6.19 11.15 12.22
N ARG A 42 -7.45 10.71 12.08
CA ARG A 42 -8.64 11.58 12.04
C ARG A 42 -9.39 11.67 13.36
N SER A 43 -8.98 10.90 14.37
CA SER A 43 -9.65 10.80 15.67
C SER A 43 -11.16 10.55 15.56
N THR A 44 -11.58 9.73 14.61
CA THR A 44 -12.99 9.41 14.35
C THR A 44 -13.16 8.01 13.78
N THR A 45 -14.37 7.46 13.89
CA THR A 45 -14.73 6.24 13.17
C THR A 45 -15.14 6.60 11.74
N LEU A 46 -14.48 5.98 10.76
CA LEU A 46 -14.80 6.18 9.35
C LEU A 46 -16.22 5.67 9.07
N GLN A 47 -17.04 6.54 8.48
CA GLN A 47 -18.42 6.21 8.15
C GLN A 47 -18.51 5.26 6.98
N ASP A 48 -19.41 4.29 7.08
CA ASP A 48 -19.74 3.38 6.00
C ASP A 48 -20.39 4.14 4.84
N ASP A 49 -20.20 3.61 3.63
CA ASP A 49 -20.79 4.11 2.37
C ASP A 49 -20.47 5.60 2.05
N ASN A 50 -19.38 6.12 2.58
CA ASN A 50 -18.94 7.50 2.36
C ASN A 50 -17.89 7.60 1.25
N PHE A 51 -18.34 7.83 0.01
CA PHE A 51 -17.47 7.97 -1.15
C PHE A 51 -16.57 9.22 -1.13
N GLU A 52 -16.94 10.27 -0.38
CA GLU A 52 -16.16 11.52 -0.29
C GLU A 52 -14.73 11.30 0.20
N LEU A 53 -14.53 10.27 1.05
CA LEU A 53 -13.20 9.92 1.56
C LEU A 53 -12.24 9.39 0.49
N VAL A 54 -12.76 8.91 -0.63
CA VAL A 54 -11.99 8.30 -1.73
C VAL A 54 -12.14 9.05 -3.06
N ARG A 55 -13.00 10.06 -3.10
CA ARG A 55 -13.35 10.81 -4.32
C ARG A 55 -12.13 11.38 -5.04
N ALA A 56 -11.27 12.08 -4.31
CA ALA A 56 -10.10 12.75 -4.90
C ALA A 56 -9.16 11.75 -5.56
N TRP A 57 -8.96 10.59 -4.93
CA TRP A 57 -8.18 9.49 -5.50
C TRP A 57 -8.85 8.96 -6.77
N ALA A 58 -10.12 8.60 -6.70
CA ALA A 58 -10.87 8.01 -7.80
C ALA A 58 -10.90 8.93 -9.04
N GLU A 59 -11.20 10.22 -8.83
CA GLU A 59 -11.22 11.22 -9.89
C GLU A 59 -9.83 11.44 -10.52
N SER A 60 -8.76 11.43 -9.73
CA SER A 60 -7.40 11.62 -10.23
C SER A 60 -6.93 10.44 -11.09
N VAL A 61 -7.24 9.21 -10.69
CA VAL A 61 -6.92 7.99 -11.46
C VAL A 61 -7.70 7.96 -12.77
N ALA A 62 -8.99 8.27 -12.72
CA ALA A 62 -9.83 8.35 -13.93
C ALA A 62 -9.39 9.46 -14.90
N ALA A 63 -9.00 10.64 -14.37
CA ALA A 63 -8.49 11.74 -15.18
C ALA A 63 -7.18 11.37 -15.92
N ALA A 64 -6.33 10.56 -15.30
CA ALA A 64 -5.12 10.03 -15.91
C ALA A 64 -5.39 8.86 -16.90
N LYS A 65 -6.64 8.41 -17.03
CA LYS A 65 -7.05 7.26 -17.85
C LYS A 65 -6.32 5.96 -17.48
N LEU A 66 -6.05 5.78 -16.19
CA LEU A 66 -5.45 4.55 -15.66
C LEU A 66 -6.52 3.65 -15.05
N GLN A 67 -6.25 2.35 -15.07
CA GLN A 67 -7.12 1.37 -14.40
C GLN A 67 -6.93 1.44 -12.89
N GLY A 68 -7.95 1.89 -12.19
CA GLY A 68 -8.03 1.92 -10.73
C GLY A 68 -8.88 0.76 -10.20
N VAL A 69 -8.38 0.04 -9.21
CA VAL A 69 -9.17 -0.95 -8.46
C VAL A 69 -9.24 -0.51 -7.02
N LEU A 70 -10.46 -0.24 -6.56
CA LEU A 70 -10.75 0.16 -5.19
C LEU A 70 -11.39 -0.99 -4.42
N PHE A 71 -10.60 -1.58 -3.52
CA PHE A 71 -11.11 -2.58 -2.57
C PHE A 71 -11.83 -1.88 -1.43
N HIS A 72 -12.99 -2.40 -1.03
CA HIS A 72 -13.78 -1.80 0.05
C HIS A 72 -14.61 -2.85 0.81
N ASN A 73 -14.91 -2.57 2.06
CA ASN A 73 -15.78 -3.44 2.87
C ASN A 73 -17.24 -2.98 2.95
N SER A 74 -17.54 -1.69 2.72
CA SER A 74 -18.81 -1.09 3.15
C SER A 74 -19.57 -0.28 2.12
N PHE A 75 -19.03 0.01 0.92
CA PHE A 75 -19.82 0.71 -0.09
C PHE A 75 -21.04 -0.09 -0.50
N SER A 76 -22.19 0.60 -0.61
CA SER A 76 -23.42 0.04 -1.13
C SER A 76 -23.29 -0.24 -2.64
N GLU A 77 -24.12 -1.15 -3.13
CA GLU A 77 -24.21 -1.42 -4.58
C GLU A 77 -24.55 -0.14 -5.36
N LYS A 78 -25.44 0.70 -4.81
CA LYS A 78 -25.80 1.98 -5.41
C LYS A 78 -24.58 2.92 -5.53
N THR A 79 -23.77 3.03 -4.49
CA THR A 79 -22.54 3.85 -4.51
C THR A 79 -21.58 3.31 -5.56
N CYS A 80 -21.32 2.01 -5.58
CA CYS A 80 -20.45 1.39 -6.57
C CYS A 80 -20.95 1.65 -8.00
N GLN A 81 -22.24 1.44 -8.28
CA GLN A 81 -22.84 1.70 -9.60
C GLN A 81 -22.80 3.18 -10.01
N THR A 82 -22.93 4.09 -9.04
CA THR A 82 -22.92 5.54 -9.31
C THR A 82 -21.53 6.03 -9.73
N TYR A 83 -20.47 5.49 -9.13
CA TYR A 83 -19.10 5.99 -9.33
C TYR A 83 -18.20 5.07 -10.16
N ALA A 84 -18.63 3.83 -10.45
CA ALA A 84 -17.91 2.97 -11.40
C ALA A 84 -17.91 3.59 -12.81
N ASN A 85 -16.78 3.45 -13.48
CA ASN A 85 -16.63 3.91 -14.87
C ASN A 85 -15.58 3.02 -15.58
N GLU A 86 -15.23 3.35 -16.81
CA GLU A 86 -14.24 2.57 -17.58
C GLU A 86 -12.85 2.49 -16.95
N TYR A 87 -12.52 3.39 -16.01
CA TYR A 87 -11.23 3.47 -15.34
C TYR A 87 -11.29 3.04 -13.86
N LEU A 88 -12.47 2.90 -13.27
CA LEU A 88 -12.62 2.62 -11.85
C LEU A 88 -13.50 1.40 -11.60
N THR A 89 -12.91 0.38 -11.00
CA THR A 89 -13.55 -0.85 -10.57
C THR A 89 -13.61 -0.94 -9.06
N PHE A 90 -14.79 -1.23 -8.51
CA PHE A 90 -14.99 -1.50 -7.09
C PHE A 90 -14.94 -3.01 -6.83
N VAL A 91 -14.22 -3.41 -5.80
CA VAL A 91 -14.13 -4.80 -5.36
C VAL A 91 -14.50 -4.90 -3.90
N LYS A 92 -15.66 -5.51 -3.63
CA LYS A 92 -16.09 -5.74 -2.26
C LYS A 92 -15.29 -6.86 -1.62
N ILE A 93 -14.77 -6.60 -0.42
CA ILE A 93 -14.00 -7.54 0.40
C ILE A 93 -14.68 -7.76 1.75
N SER A 94 -14.42 -8.91 2.35
CA SER A 94 -14.69 -9.12 3.76
C SER A 94 -13.52 -8.60 4.58
N TYR A 95 -13.79 -7.84 5.62
CA TYR A 95 -12.76 -7.33 6.52
C TYR A 95 -12.86 -7.99 7.89
N ASN A 96 -11.73 -8.49 8.38
CA ASN A 96 -11.65 -9.02 9.73
C ASN A 96 -11.11 -7.93 10.68
N PRO A 97 -11.93 -7.46 11.65
CA PRO A 97 -11.56 -6.41 12.57
C PRO A 97 -10.48 -6.81 13.60
N GLN A 98 -10.00 -8.05 13.56
CA GLN A 98 -8.83 -8.46 14.33
C GLN A 98 -7.54 -7.87 13.78
N PHE A 99 -7.53 -7.48 12.50
CA PHE A 99 -6.37 -6.90 11.86
C PHE A 99 -6.52 -5.39 11.72
N ASN A 100 -5.41 -4.69 11.78
CA ASN A 100 -5.42 -3.26 11.45
C ASN A 100 -5.63 -3.06 9.94
N PRO A 101 -6.47 -2.10 9.52
CA PRO A 101 -6.72 -1.81 8.11
C PRO A 101 -5.47 -1.59 7.27
N ASN A 102 -4.47 -0.89 7.82
CA ASN A 102 -3.22 -0.59 7.13
C ASN A 102 -2.38 -1.84 6.83
N VAL A 103 -2.50 -2.87 7.67
CA VAL A 103 -1.88 -4.19 7.43
C VAL A 103 -2.76 -5.06 6.53
N TYR A 104 -4.08 -5.04 6.74
CA TYR A 104 -5.01 -5.92 6.04
C TYR A 104 -5.06 -5.68 4.52
N ARG A 105 -4.77 -4.47 4.06
CA ARG A 105 -4.71 -4.14 2.63
C ARG A 105 -3.70 -4.99 1.84
N TYR A 106 -2.55 -5.34 2.43
CA TYR A 106 -1.52 -6.10 1.72
C TYR A 106 -1.93 -7.52 1.32
N PRO A 107 -2.49 -8.36 2.22
CA PRO A 107 -3.03 -9.65 1.80
C PRO A 107 -4.21 -9.54 0.81
N VAL A 108 -5.00 -8.45 0.86
CA VAL A 108 -6.04 -8.18 -0.15
C VAL A 108 -5.42 -8.00 -1.53
N TYR A 109 -4.39 -7.17 -1.64
CA TYR A 109 -3.69 -6.95 -2.91
C TYR A 109 -3.01 -8.22 -3.41
N LEU A 110 -2.35 -8.97 -2.51
CA LEU A 110 -1.69 -10.21 -2.86
C LEU A 110 -2.67 -11.25 -3.42
N ASP A 111 -3.77 -11.50 -2.71
CA ASP A 111 -4.79 -12.47 -3.14
C ASP A 111 -5.43 -12.07 -4.48
N PHE A 112 -5.70 -10.78 -4.68
CA PHE A 112 -6.20 -10.27 -5.95
C PHE A 112 -5.23 -10.51 -7.10
N LEU A 113 -3.96 -10.18 -6.91
CA LEU A 113 -2.94 -10.28 -7.95
C LEU A 113 -2.61 -11.72 -8.31
N GLU A 114 -2.55 -12.62 -7.33
CA GLU A 114 -2.31 -14.04 -7.55
C GLU A 114 -3.46 -14.77 -8.28
N LYS A 115 -4.67 -14.22 -8.23
CA LYS A 115 -5.87 -14.76 -8.91
C LYS A 115 -6.10 -14.21 -10.31
N GLN A 116 -5.23 -13.31 -10.80
CA GLN A 116 -5.35 -12.79 -12.15
C GLN A 116 -4.84 -13.80 -13.18
N ALA A 117 -5.69 -14.16 -14.15
CA ALA A 117 -5.29 -15.01 -15.26
C ALA A 117 -4.25 -14.32 -16.17
N ASN A 118 -4.35 -13.00 -16.28
CA ASN A 118 -3.43 -12.15 -17.03
C ASN A 118 -2.75 -11.19 -16.04
N PRO A 119 -1.49 -11.43 -15.66
CA PRO A 119 -0.76 -10.51 -14.80
C PRO A 119 -0.69 -9.11 -15.40
N PRO A 120 -0.85 -8.04 -14.59
CA PRO A 120 -0.61 -6.69 -15.06
C PRO A 120 0.87 -6.49 -15.41
N ALA A 121 1.18 -5.47 -16.22
CA ALA A 121 2.56 -5.12 -16.52
C ALA A 121 3.23 -4.42 -15.32
N ASN A 122 2.53 -3.43 -14.79
CA ASN A 122 3.03 -2.56 -13.73
C ASN A 122 1.93 -2.21 -12.74
N ILE A 123 2.32 -1.91 -11.50
CA ILE A 123 1.39 -1.66 -10.40
C ILE A 123 1.90 -0.52 -9.54
N PHE A 124 0.99 0.33 -9.08
CA PHE A 124 1.15 1.09 -7.85
C PHE A 124 0.00 0.77 -6.88
N VAL A 125 0.32 0.62 -5.62
CA VAL A 125 -0.64 0.66 -4.52
C VAL A 125 -0.50 1.98 -3.79
N THR A 126 -1.63 2.58 -3.41
CA THR A 126 -1.61 3.88 -2.74
C THR A 126 -2.58 3.92 -1.57
N ASP A 127 -2.31 4.81 -0.62
CA ASP A 127 -3.34 5.28 0.28
C ASP A 127 -4.45 5.96 -0.53
N VAL A 128 -5.68 5.93 -0.02
CA VAL A 128 -6.85 6.32 -0.82
C VAL A 128 -7.42 7.68 -0.43
N SER A 129 -7.16 8.11 0.81
CA SER A 129 -7.83 9.28 1.37
C SER A 129 -6.98 10.55 1.37
N ASP A 130 -5.69 10.42 1.14
CA ASP A 130 -4.69 11.49 1.20
C ASP A 130 -3.65 11.44 0.07
N VAL A 131 -3.77 10.44 -0.81
CA VAL A 131 -2.97 10.35 -2.03
C VAL A 131 -3.83 10.66 -3.26
N THR A 132 -3.32 11.49 -4.16
CA THR A 132 -3.92 11.73 -5.48
C THR A 132 -2.87 11.56 -6.56
N LEU A 133 -3.27 11.00 -7.70
CA LEU A 133 -2.43 10.89 -8.88
C LEU A 133 -2.32 12.26 -9.57
N VAL A 134 -1.11 12.70 -9.88
CA VAL A 134 -0.84 13.97 -10.58
C VAL A 134 -0.42 13.70 -12.02
N ASN A 135 0.58 12.82 -12.20
CA ASN A 135 1.05 12.40 -13.50
C ASN A 135 1.07 10.88 -13.61
N ASN A 136 0.93 10.38 -14.82
CA ASN A 136 1.00 8.94 -15.08
C ASN A 136 2.44 8.43 -14.89
N PRO A 137 2.74 7.65 -13.83
CA PRO A 137 4.08 7.16 -13.57
C PRO A 137 4.60 6.22 -14.66
N PHE A 138 3.72 5.46 -15.27
CA PHE A 138 4.08 4.41 -16.24
C PHE A 138 4.57 4.95 -17.59
N THR A 139 4.37 6.24 -17.84
CA THR A 139 4.88 6.92 -19.03
C THR A 139 6.09 7.81 -18.74
N ASP A 140 6.50 7.90 -17.47
CA ASP A 140 7.66 8.67 -17.06
C ASP A 140 8.97 8.01 -17.53
N PRO A 141 9.90 8.75 -18.11
CA PRO A 141 11.20 8.22 -18.55
C PRO A 141 11.99 7.50 -17.45
N LEU A 142 11.92 7.99 -16.20
CA LEU A 142 12.57 7.34 -15.06
C LEU A 142 11.99 5.95 -14.81
N PHE A 143 10.65 5.83 -14.80
CA PHE A 143 9.99 4.55 -14.63
C PHE A 143 10.35 3.56 -15.74
N ILE A 144 10.26 4.01 -16.99
CA ILE A 144 10.55 3.18 -18.17
C ILE A 144 12.01 2.70 -18.19
N ALA A 145 12.95 3.57 -17.79
CA ALA A 145 14.38 3.24 -17.74
C ALA A 145 14.76 2.32 -16.57
N SER A 146 13.86 2.10 -15.62
CA SER A 146 14.15 1.43 -14.35
C SER A 146 13.24 0.21 -14.08
N PRO A 147 13.22 -0.82 -14.97
CA PRO A 147 12.28 -1.93 -14.90
C PRO A 147 12.42 -2.84 -13.67
N ASN A 148 13.57 -2.78 -12.99
CA ASN A 148 13.88 -3.58 -11.80
C ASN A 148 13.90 -2.70 -10.53
N THR A 149 13.09 -1.65 -10.48
CA THR A 149 13.06 -0.71 -9.36
C THR A 149 11.70 -0.73 -8.68
N LEU A 150 11.71 -0.81 -7.34
CA LEU A 150 10.58 -0.46 -6.49
C LEU A 150 10.61 1.05 -6.27
N PHE A 151 9.51 1.69 -6.57
CA PHE A 151 9.30 3.10 -6.31
C PHE A 151 8.40 3.26 -5.08
N CYS A 152 8.78 4.10 -4.14
CA CYS A 152 7.93 4.39 -2.99
C CYS A 152 7.96 5.86 -2.58
N GLY A 153 6.95 6.26 -1.83
CA GLY A 153 6.94 7.54 -1.15
C GLY A 153 7.98 7.60 -0.03
N ASP A 154 8.30 8.81 0.40
CA ASP A 154 9.12 9.04 1.58
C ASP A 154 8.58 10.20 2.43
N GLU A 155 9.15 10.35 3.61
CA GLU A 155 8.86 11.43 4.54
C GLU A 155 10.12 12.29 4.79
N PRO A 156 9.97 13.60 5.04
CA PRO A 156 11.11 14.51 5.25
C PRO A 156 11.73 14.32 6.64
N THR A 157 12.01 13.09 7.01
CA THR A 157 12.60 12.71 8.30
C THR A 157 13.47 11.47 8.16
N GLN A 158 14.29 11.20 9.16
CA GLN A 158 15.13 10.01 9.19
C GLN A 158 14.39 8.80 9.76
N LEU A 159 14.86 7.60 9.42
CA LEU A 159 14.31 6.35 9.92
C LEU A 159 14.35 6.30 11.45
N ALA A 160 15.48 6.68 12.07
CA ALA A 160 15.62 6.73 13.51
C ALA A 160 14.99 8.01 14.10
N ASN A 161 13.67 8.01 14.20
CA ASN A 161 12.90 9.03 14.89
C ASN A 161 12.02 8.40 15.98
N GLU A 162 11.57 9.23 16.94
CA GLU A 162 10.80 8.74 18.11
C GLU A 162 9.51 8.00 17.70
N TRP A 163 8.84 8.49 16.67
CA TRP A 163 7.62 7.87 16.17
C TRP A 163 7.89 6.45 15.65
N MET A 164 8.91 6.26 14.80
CA MET A 164 9.28 4.94 14.27
C MET A 164 9.77 4.00 15.36
N LEU A 165 10.54 4.50 16.34
CA LEU A 165 11.00 3.69 17.47
C LEU A 165 9.84 3.13 18.29
N ALA A 166 8.77 3.93 18.46
CA ALA A 166 7.55 3.47 19.14
C ALA A 166 6.78 2.45 18.28
N HIS A 167 6.59 2.74 16.99
CA HIS A 167 5.82 1.91 16.07
C HIS A 167 6.46 0.54 15.78
N ALA A 168 7.78 0.48 15.75
CA ALA A 168 8.52 -0.75 15.49
C ALA A 168 8.76 -1.61 16.74
N SER A 169 8.30 -1.21 17.92
CA SER A 169 8.63 -1.86 19.19
C SER A 169 8.29 -3.36 19.22
N SER A 170 7.13 -3.76 18.66
CA SER A 170 6.74 -5.18 18.61
C SER A 170 7.60 -5.98 17.63
N LEU A 171 7.98 -5.41 16.49
CA LEU A 171 8.83 -6.06 15.50
C LEU A 171 10.26 -6.22 16.04
N ARG A 172 10.77 -5.21 16.73
CA ARG A 172 12.11 -5.25 17.37
C ARG A 172 12.23 -6.37 18.37
N SER A 173 11.16 -6.70 19.11
CA SER A 173 11.15 -7.79 20.08
C SER A 173 11.02 -9.17 19.44
N GLN A 174 10.66 -9.27 18.17
CA GLN A 174 10.32 -10.54 17.51
C GLN A 174 11.27 -10.91 16.36
N ILE A 175 11.92 -9.91 15.72
CA ILE A 175 12.86 -10.13 14.61
C ILE A 175 14.29 -9.97 15.14
N ASP A 176 15.07 -11.04 15.17
CA ASP A 176 16.39 -11.11 15.82
C ASP A 176 17.37 -10.02 15.37
N ASN A 177 17.39 -9.66 14.10
CA ASN A 177 18.31 -8.67 13.53
C ASN A 177 17.67 -7.28 13.33
N TYR A 178 16.54 -7.01 13.94
CA TYR A 178 15.83 -5.73 13.75
C TYR A 178 16.63 -4.55 14.30
N ALA A 179 17.29 -4.71 15.46
CA ALA A 179 18.13 -3.68 16.05
C ALA A 179 19.36 -3.34 15.18
N ASP A 180 19.96 -4.36 14.56
CA ASP A 180 21.08 -4.16 13.62
C ASP A 180 20.65 -3.39 12.37
N TYR A 181 19.46 -3.72 11.86
CA TYR A 181 18.84 -2.98 10.76
C TYR A 181 18.61 -1.51 11.15
N GLU A 182 18.00 -1.22 12.31
CA GLU A 182 17.75 0.14 12.77
C GLU A 182 19.07 0.93 12.91
N ALA A 183 20.09 0.32 13.48
CA ALA A 183 21.41 0.96 13.61
C ALA A 183 22.05 1.25 12.24
N ARG A 184 21.95 0.30 11.31
CA ARG A 184 22.54 0.42 9.98
C ARG A 184 21.90 1.52 9.14
N PHE A 185 20.57 1.67 9.21
CA PHE A 185 19.79 2.59 8.38
C PHE A 185 19.27 3.81 9.14
N ALA A 186 19.78 4.07 10.35
CA ALA A 186 19.29 5.11 11.25
C ALA A 186 19.15 6.49 10.60
N THR A 187 20.12 6.87 9.76
CA THR A 187 20.20 8.19 9.10
C THR A 187 19.56 8.22 7.73
N GLU A 188 19.10 7.08 7.22
CA GLU A 188 18.40 7.02 5.94
C GLU A 188 17.03 7.70 6.04
N THR A 189 16.55 8.19 4.92
CA THR A 189 15.21 8.76 4.82
C THR A 189 14.15 7.74 5.18
N LEU A 190 13.16 8.11 5.98
CA LEU A 190 12.01 7.28 6.29
C LEU A 190 11.17 7.07 5.02
N LEU A 191 11.00 5.81 4.64
CA LEU A 191 10.12 5.45 3.53
C LEU A 191 8.67 5.43 4.00
N ASN A 192 7.78 5.94 3.15
CA ASN A 192 6.34 5.94 3.42
C ASN A 192 5.63 4.87 2.60
N CYS A 193 4.88 4.00 3.28
CA CYS A 193 4.17 2.89 2.66
C CYS A 193 2.82 3.27 2.01
N GLY A 194 2.48 4.55 1.98
CA GLY A 194 1.27 5.05 1.34
C GLY A 194 1.34 5.14 -0.18
N ILE A 195 2.53 4.98 -0.78
CA ILE A 195 2.74 4.91 -2.23
C ILE A 195 3.86 3.91 -2.49
N ILE A 196 3.55 2.81 -3.17
CA ILE A 196 4.55 1.79 -3.53
C ILE A 196 4.18 1.20 -4.88
N GLY A 197 5.16 1.01 -5.77
CA GLY A 197 4.90 0.39 -7.06
C GLY A 197 6.15 -0.04 -7.80
N GLY A 198 5.93 -0.58 -9.00
CA GLY A 198 6.99 -1.06 -9.89
C GLY A 198 6.45 -2.05 -10.91
N ALA A 199 7.36 -2.72 -11.62
CA ALA A 199 7.01 -3.82 -12.50
C ALA A 199 6.42 -5.00 -11.70
N TYR A 200 5.43 -5.67 -12.27
CA TYR A 200 4.65 -6.72 -11.59
C TYR A 200 5.52 -7.79 -10.89
N PRO A 201 6.54 -8.41 -11.53
CA PRO A 201 7.30 -9.48 -10.89
C PRO A 201 8.01 -9.03 -9.61
N LEU A 202 8.63 -7.84 -9.66
CA LEU A 202 9.34 -7.28 -8.50
C LEU A 202 8.36 -6.87 -7.40
N PHE A 203 7.26 -6.22 -7.78
CA PHE A 203 6.22 -5.81 -6.83
C PHE A 203 5.55 -7.02 -6.16
N LEU A 204 5.27 -8.09 -6.92
CA LEU A 204 4.69 -9.31 -6.36
C LEU A 204 5.64 -9.97 -5.34
N ALA A 205 6.92 -10.09 -5.68
CA ALA A 205 7.92 -10.62 -4.76
C ALA A 205 8.01 -9.79 -3.46
N PHE A 206 8.03 -8.46 -3.58
CA PHE A 206 7.98 -7.56 -2.44
C PHE A 206 6.71 -7.80 -1.59
N LEU A 207 5.54 -7.88 -2.21
CA LEU A 207 4.26 -8.03 -1.53
C LEU A 207 4.14 -9.37 -0.79
N GLN A 208 4.65 -10.45 -1.39
CA GLN A 208 4.70 -11.77 -0.77
C GLN A 208 5.55 -11.76 0.51
N GLU A 209 6.73 -11.15 0.45
CA GLU A 209 7.62 -11.01 1.61
C GLU A 209 7.02 -10.12 2.70
N LEU A 210 6.40 -9.00 2.34
CA LEU A 210 5.74 -8.12 3.31
C LEU A 210 4.57 -8.83 4.00
N CYS A 211 3.76 -9.55 3.25
CA CYS A 211 2.69 -10.36 3.81
C CYS A 211 3.22 -11.47 4.73
N ALA A 212 4.37 -12.07 4.41
CA ALA A 212 5.00 -13.07 5.28
C ALA A 212 5.43 -12.45 6.62
N ILE A 213 6.04 -11.26 6.61
CA ILE A 213 6.40 -10.53 7.84
C ILE A 213 5.14 -10.25 8.68
N HIS A 214 4.09 -9.71 8.08
CA HIS A 214 2.86 -9.41 8.82
C HIS A 214 2.18 -10.66 9.38
N ARG A 215 2.21 -11.78 8.68
CA ARG A 215 1.69 -13.06 9.20
C ARG A 215 2.45 -13.55 10.42
N CYS A 216 3.77 -13.43 10.39
CA CYS A 216 4.62 -13.96 11.46
C CYS A 216 4.64 -13.07 12.69
N TYR A 217 4.64 -11.74 12.51
CA TYR A 217 5.03 -10.81 13.57
C TYR A 217 4.01 -9.73 13.90
N ASN A 218 3.02 -9.50 13.02
CA ASN A 218 2.12 -8.37 13.15
C ASN A 218 0.64 -8.71 12.86
N SER A 219 0.30 -9.97 12.77
CA SER A 219 -1.01 -10.44 12.30
C SER A 219 -2.17 -10.12 13.24
N GLU A 220 -1.90 -10.02 14.55
CA GLU A 220 -2.93 -9.85 15.57
C GLU A 220 -2.92 -8.45 16.23
N ASN A 221 -2.17 -7.53 15.67
CA ASN A 221 -2.03 -6.21 16.26
C ASN A 221 -3.27 -5.35 16.01
N LYS A 222 -4.12 -5.23 17.02
CA LYS A 222 -5.35 -4.44 17.02
C LYS A 222 -5.14 -2.96 17.31
N THR A 223 -3.91 -2.53 17.59
CA THR A 223 -3.62 -1.15 17.93
C THR A 223 -3.56 -0.28 16.68
N ALA A 224 -3.74 1.01 16.88
CA ALA A 224 -3.57 2.02 15.83
C ALA A 224 -2.17 2.00 15.20
N TYR A 225 -1.19 1.63 15.99
CA TYR A 225 0.20 1.54 15.60
C TYR A 225 0.56 0.07 15.37
N THR A 226 0.59 -0.32 14.14
CA THR A 226 0.62 -1.72 13.73
C THR A 226 1.97 -2.23 13.29
N GLY A 227 2.95 -1.36 13.27
CA GLY A 227 4.23 -1.70 12.68
C GLY A 227 4.18 -1.90 11.15
N ASP A 228 3.14 -1.41 10.46
CA ASP A 228 3.08 -1.46 8.99
C ASP A 228 4.27 -0.72 8.39
N MET A 229 4.53 0.51 8.82
CA MET A 229 5.72 1.29 8.45
C MET A 229 7.02 0.61 8.87
N GLY A 230 7.04 -0.01 10.06
CA GLY A 230 8.20 -0.75 10.56
C GLY A 230 8.54 -1.96 9.72
N ALA A 231 7.54 -2.79 9.39
CA ALA A 231 7.71 -3.96 8.53
C ALA A 231 8.12 -3.55 7.11
N PHE A 232 7.49 -2.51 6.56
CA PHE A 232 7.79 -1.98 5.25
C PHE A 232 9.24 -1.49 5.14
N ASN A 233 9.66 -0.59 6.01
CA ASN A 233 11.02 -0.04 6.00
C ASN A 233 12.07 -1.14 6.22
N TYR A 234 11.82 -2.07 7.16
CA TYR A 234 12.70 -3.21 7.40
C TYR A 234 12.90 -4.05 6.13
N LEU A 235 11.81 -4.45 5.49
CA LEU A 235 11.85 -5.28 4.29
C LEU A 235 12.56 -4.57 3.13
N VAL A 236 12.14 -3.34 2.83
CA VAL A 236 12.69 -2.60 1.68
C VAL A 236 14.18 -2.33 1.87
N ARG A 237 14.59 -1.85 3.04
CA ARG A 237 16.00 -1.53 3.31
C ARG A 237 16.88 -2.77 3.39
N THR A 238 16.37 -3.92 3.87
CA THR A 238 17.19 -5.14 4.01
C THR A 238 17.25 -6.00 2.76
N LYS A 239 16.18 -6.04 1.95
CA LYS A 239 16.11 -6.93 0.79
C LYS A 239 16.03 -6.23 -0.57
N PHE A 240 15.47 -5.02 -0.62
CA PHE A 240 15.20 -4.31 -1.88
C PHE A 240 15.96 -2.99 -2.03
N ASN A 241 16.87 -2.67 -1.12
CA ASN A 241 17.53 -1.36 -1.09
C ASN A 241 18.32 -1.04 -2.37
N GLU A 242 18.89 -2.05 -3.03
CA GLU A 242 19.61 -1.88 -4.31
C GLU A 242 18.66 -1.68 -5.51
N HIS A 243 17.37 -1.96 -5.31
CA HIS A 243 16.31 -1.83 -6.31
C HIS A 243 15.29 -0.75 -5.92
N LEU A 244 15.71 0.24 -5.14
CA LEU A 244 14.82 1.23 -4.55
C LEU A 244 15.03 2.62 -5.14
N HIS A 245 13.93 3.26 -5.50
CA HIS A 245 13.86 4.70 -5.73
C HIS A 245 12.74 5.30 -4.86
N HIS A 246 13.01 6.37 -4.12
CA HIS A 246 12.01 7.01 -3.28
C HIS A 246 12.07 8.54 -3.38
N GLY A 247 11.02 9.20 -2.92
CA GLY A 247 10.92 10.65 -3.00
C GLY A 247 10.64 11.15 -4.42
N PHE A 248 11.15 12.33 -4.76
CA PHE A 248 10.88 12.90 -6.07
C PHE A 248 11.42 12.02 -7.22
N PRO A 249 10.64 11.80 -8.30
CA PRO A 249 9.33 12.38 -8.62
C PRO A 249 8.14 11.54 -8.11
N VAL A 250 8.34 10.52 -7.28
CA VAL A 250 7.26 9.62 -6.85
C VAL A 250 6.20 10.38 -6.08
N ASN A 251 6.62 11.18 -5.10
CA ASN A 251 5.68 11.94 -4.28
C ASN A 251 6.10 13.40 -4.05
N THR A 252 5.11 14.23 -3.71
CA THR A 252 5.34 15.52 -3.05
C THR A 252 5.92 15.33 -1.67
N VAL A 253 6.42 16.37 -1.04
CA VAL A 253 6.84 16.31 0.37
C VAL A 253 5.63 15.93 1.23
N PHE A 254 5.73 14.80 1.93
CA PHE A 254 4.67 14.30 2.81
C PHE A 254 4.31 15.36 3.87
N LYS A 255 3.02 15.65 4.01
CA LYS A 255 2.48 16.73 4.84
C LYS A 255 3.00 18.14 4.49
N GLY A 256 3.62 18.30 3.31
CA GLY A 256 4.03 19.61 2.80
C GLY A 256 2.90 20.42 2.18
N TYR A 257 1.73 19.80 1.97
CA TYR A 257 0.54 20.43 1.37
C TYR A 257 0.82 21.18 0.07
N GLU A 258 1.69 20.61 -0.78
CA GLU A 258 2.12 21.20 -2.06
C GLU A 258 1.02 21.04 -3.14
N GLU A 259 -0.14 21.66 -2.91
CA GLU A 259 -1.35 21.48 -3.76
C GLU A 259 -1.16 21.91 -5.21
N SER A 260 -0.30 22.88 -5.47
CA SER A 260 0.00 23.42 -6.80
C SER A 260 1.11 22.66 -7.54
N ARG A 261 1.81 21.73 -6.87
CA ARG A 261 2.92 21.00 -7.46
C ARG A 261 2.39 19.98 -8.48
N ASN A 262 2.95 20.01 -9.68
CA ASN A 262 2.50 19.21 -10.82
C ASN A 262 3.62 18.45 -11.54
N ASP A 263 4.82 18.39 -10.96
CA ASP A 263 6.01 17.74 -11.52
C ASP A 263 6.32 16.38 -10.87
N CYS A 264 5.42 15.86 -10.02
CA CYS A 264 5.52 14.55 -9.36
C CYS A 264 4.44 13.58 -9.89
N TRP A 265 4.57 12.29 -9.56
CA TRP A 265 3.57 11.29 -9.93
C TRP A 265 2.36 11.34 -9.00
N PHE A 266 2.61 11.41 -7.70
CA PHE A 266 1.56 11.43 -6.69
C PHE A 266 1.73 12.63 -5.75
N ARG A 267 0.61 13.19 -5.35
CA ARG A 267 0.56 14.12 -4.23
C ARG A 267 0.14 13.36 -2.99
N HIS A 268 0.92 13.50 -1.92
CA HIS A 268 0.66 12.88 -0.63
C HIS A 268 0.52 13.98 0.43
N LYS A 269 -0.65 14.07 1.07
CA LYS A 269 -0.97 15.11 2.06
C LYS A 269 -0.50 14.75 3.45
#